data_feedb5691560037c797a4a9df1239609
#
_entry.id   feedb5691560037c797a4a9df1239609
#
_cell.length_a   1.000
_cell.length_b   1.000
_cell.length_c   1.000
_cell.angle_alpha   90.00
_cell.angle_beta   90.00
_cell.angle_gamma   90.00
#
_symmetry.space_group_name_H-M   'P 1'
#
loop_
_entity.id
_entity.type
_entity.pdbx_description
1 polymer ?
#
loop_
_entity_poly.entity_id
_entity_poly.type
_entity_poly.pdbx_seq_one_letter_code
_entity_poly.pdbx_strand_id
1 'polypeptide(L)'
;MSRAPWRRCGVALRLSVALWAVIVVTVATAGAVAWVIGPGIFHENLLQHNEDASDDATEHAEAAFGTAGSVSLAAALLLALLVSSALSTWIAGRVTRSLQPIVTAAGSVARGVYDRRVPVPGLGAEFDDVATAMNAMSERLEHVDGTRRRLLADLAHEMRTPLATLTVYVDSIEDGLRDPDAATLQVLRDQVDRLSRLAEDVSAVSLAEERRLPLRLADAAPEDLVRAAAAAANPAFAAKGVYLQVDAAVRVPAVSVDRDRIGQVLANLLDNALRHSDRGAAVVVRVRAERDAVAIAVHDTGDGIAAEHLSHVFDRFYRADAARDRDHGGSGIWLTVSKAFAEAHGSSLDAASPGTGQGATFTLRLPVRRSRSAAASPR
;
A
#
# COMPACT_ATOMS: atom_id res chain seq x y z
N MET A 1 0.17 29.52 -27.93
CA MET A 1 0.24 30.28 -26.68
C MET A 1 1.61 30.07 -26.06
N SER A 2 2.52 31.05 -26.20
CA SER A 2 3.90 30.97 -25.72
C SER A 2 3.93 30.99 -24.20
N ARG A 3 4.38 29.91 -23.60
CA ARG A 3 4.61 29.84 -22.13
C ARG A 3 5.77 30.79 -21.80
N ALA A 4 5.51 31.80 -20.98
CA ALA A 4 6.42 32.84 -20.58
C ALA A 4 7.79 32.24 -20.11
N PRO A 5 8.94 32.87 -20.52
CA PRO A 5 10.27 32.36 -20.25
C PRO A 5 10.61 32.23 -18.75
N TRP A 6 9.87 32.91 -17.90
CA TRP A 6 10.03 32.93 -16.44
C TRP A 6 9.86 31.57 -15.73
N ARG A 7 9.21 30.57 -16.37
CA ARG A 7 9.03 29.23 -15.77
C ARG A 7 10.29 28.37 -15.75
N ARG A 8 11.32 28.74 -16.52
CA ARG A 8 12.60 28.01 -16.58
C ARG A 8 13.66 28.57 -15.63
N CYS A 9 13.43 29.74 -15.03
CA CYS A 9 14.35 30.32 -14.05
C CYS A 9 14.23 29.56 -12.73
N GLY A 10 15.35 29.10 -12.18
CA GLY A 10 15.42 28.41 -10.91
C GLY A 10 14.83 29.24 -9.76
N VAL A 11 14.33 28.56 -8.70
CA VAL A 11 13.74 29.19 -7.52
C VAL A 11 14.66 30.25 -6.91
N ALA A 12 15.98 30.01 -6.94
CA ALA A 12 16.98 30.96 -6.50
C ALA A 12 16.89 32.34 -7.21
N LEU A 13 16.81 32.33 -8.54
CA LEU A 13 16.72 33.57 -9.30
C LEU A 13 15.44 34.34 -9.02
N ARG A 14 14.31 33.63 -8.88
CA ARG A 14 13.01 34.27 -8.56
C ARG A 14 13.03 34.88 -7.15
N LEU A 15 13.61 34.20 -6.18
CA LEU A 15 13.73 34.68 -4.81
C LEU A 15 14.67 35.90 -4.76
N SER A 16 15.79 35.84 -5.45
CA SER A 16 16.71 36.96 -5.54
C SER A 16 16.07 38.20 -6.18
N VAL A 17 15.37 38.03 -7.30
CA VAL A 17 14.68 39.15 -7.98
C VAL A 17 13.57 39.74 -7.09
N ALA A 18 12.81 38.92 -6.39
CA ALA A 18 11.80 39.42 -5.47
C ALA A 18 12.40 40.19 -4.29
N LEU A 19 13.44 39.66 -3.67
CA LEU A 19 14.18 40.35 -2.60
C LEU A 19 14.81 41.66 -3.09
N TRP A 20 15.43 41.68 -4.27
CA TRP A 20 16.00 42.88 -4.84
C TRP A 20 14.92 43.94 -5.11
N ALA A 21 13.77 43.53 -5.66
CA ALA A 21 12.65 44.45 -5.88
C ALA A 21 12.18 45.11 -4.57
N VAL A 22 12.02 44.29 -3.49
CA VAL A 22 11.64 44.84 -2.18
C VAL A 22 12.70 45.81 -1.65
N ILE A 23 13.98 45.46 -1.72
CA ILE A 23 15.07 46.34 -1.25
C ILE A 23 15.09 47.64 -2.04
N VAL A 24 15.02 47.56 -3.37
CA VAL A 24 15.04 48.77 -4.24
C VAL A 24 13.85 49.68 -3.93
N VAL A 25 12.65 49.11 -3.78
CA VAL A 25 11.45 49.88 -3.43
C VAL A 25 11.62 50.54 -2.05
N THR A 26 12.10 49.79 -1.05
CA THR A 26 12.28 50.30 0.31
C THR A 26 13.29 51.43 0.35
N VAL A 27 14.45 51.24 -0.29
CA VAL A 27 15.50 52.25 -0.32
C VAL A 27 15.09 53.49 -1.16
N ALA A 28 14.41 53.27 -2.30
CA ALA A 28 13.87 54.38 -3.10
C ALA A 28 12.82 55.19 -2.32
N THR A 29 11.95 54.53 -1.57
CA THR A 29 10.95 55.21 -0.72
C THR A 29 11.62 55.99 0.39
N ALA A 30 12.58 55.36 1.12
CA ALA A 30 13.35 56.04 2.16
C ALA A 30 14.14 57.23 1.62
N GLY A 31 14.73 57.08 0.42
CA GLY A 31 15.46 58.14 -0.27
C GLY A 31 14.55 59.29 -0.69
N ALA A 32 13.37 59.01 -1.24
CA ALA A 32 12.38 60.00 -1.58
C ALA A 32 11.88 60.80 -0.36
N VAL A 33 11.63 60.11 0.76
CA VAL A 33 11.27 60.75 2.02
C VAL A 33 12.38 61.62 2.55
N ALA A 34 13.64 61.14 2.56
CA ALA A 34 14.79 61.92 2.99
C ALA A 34 15.03 63.15 2.09
N TRP A 35 14.82 63.01 0.77
CA TRP A 35 15.00 64.10 -0.19
C TRP A 35 13.92 65.18 -0.04
N VAL A 36 12.65 64.80 0.26
CA VAL A 36 11.55 65.77 0.39
C VAL A 36 11.57 66.48 1.76
N ILE A 37 11.86 65.71 2.81
CA ILE A 37 11.75 66.22 4.20
C ILE A 37 13.13 66.73 4.73
N GLY A 38 14.21 66.11 4.31
CA GLY A 38 15.57 66.37 4.80
C GLY A 38 15.99 67.82 4.67
N PRO A 39 15.90 68.48 3.47
CA PRO A 39 16.27 69.87 3.31
C PRO A 39 15.49 70.84 4.20
N GLY A 40 14.19 70.63 4.36
CA GLY A 40 13.34 71.45 5.22
C GLY A 40 13.78 71.39 6.70
N ILE A 41 13.99 70.21 7.24
CA ILE A 41 14.48 70.02 8.62
C ILE A 41 15.88 70.58 8.79
N PHE A 42 16.74 70.40 7.81
CA PHE A 42 18.12 70.91 7.86
C PHE A 42 18.15 72.43 7.85
N HIS A 43 17.39 73.04 6.93
CA HIS A 43 17.26 74.50 6.82
C HIS A 43 16.69 75.12 8.10
N GLU A 44 15.62 74.57 8.66
CA GLU A 44 15.01 75.05 9.91
C GLU A 44 15.95 74.97 11.08
N ASN A 45 16.74 73.87 11.25
CA ASN A 45 17.76 73.73 12.27
C ASN A 45 18.94 74.71 12.09
N LEU A 46 19.33 74.99 10.87
CA LEU A 46 20.45 75.90 10.56
C LEU A 46 20.07 77.34 10.91
N LEU A 47 18.90 77.77 10.63
CA LEU A 47 18.39 79.12 10.96
C LEU A 47 18.17 79.30 12.46
N GLN A 48 17.77 78.29 13.19
CA GLN A 48 17.59 78.35 14.63
C GLN A 48 18.88 78.50 15.43
N HIS A 49 20.02 78.08 14.89
CA HIS A 49 21.30 78.02 15.60
C HIS A 49 22.34 79.03 15.09
N ASN A 50 22.08 79.78 14.01
CA ASN A 50 23.07 80.63 13.42
C ASN A 50 22.43 81.91 12.76
N GLU A 51 22.01 82.85 13.57
CA GLU A 51 21.31 84.09 13.12
C GLU A 51 22.23 85.02 12.19
N ASP A 52 23.54 84.74 12.10
CA ASP A 52 24.53 85.54 11.28
C ASP A 52 25.11 84.74 10.10
N ALA A 53 24.50 83.59 9.70
CA ALA A 53 25.05 82.86 8.55
C ALA A 53 24.76 83.57 7.25
N SER A 54 25.82 83.78 6.44
CA SER A 54 25.71 84.34 5.11
C SER A 54 24.98 83.42 4.17
N ASP A 55 24.15 83.93 3.25
CA ASP A 55 23.39 83.11 2.27
C ASP A 55 24.29 82.10 1.50
N ASP A 56 25.52 82.45 1.25
CA ASP A 56 26.52 81.59 0.56
C ASP A 56 26.97 80.40 1.41
N ALA A 57 27.08 80.53 2.73
CA ALA A 57 27.43 79.49 3.65
C ALA A 57 26.26 78.44 3.82
N THR A 58 25.02 78.88 3.78
CA THR A 58 23.81 78.03 3.84
C THR A 58 23.64 77.21 2.58
N GLU A 59 23.83 77.78 1.40
CA GLU A 59 23.78 77.10 0.10
C GLU A 59 24.85 75.98 -0.01
N HIS A 60 26.10 76.29 0.42
CA HIS A 60 27.16 75.26 0.46
C HIS A 60 26.91 74.15 1.46
N ALA A 61 26.32 74.44 2.59
CA ALA A 61 25.93 73.42 3.59
C ALA A 61 24.81 72.52 3.11
N GLU A 62 23.77 73.09 2.45
CA GLU A 62 22.68 72.31 1.84
C GLU A 62 23.21 71.42 0.70
N ALA A 63 24.08 71.91 -0.16
CA ALA A 63 24.70 71.13 -1.24
C ALA A 63 25.56 69.99 -0.69
N ALA A 64 26.32 70.24 0.38
CA ALA A 64 27.13 69.21 1.06
C ALA A 64 26.23 68.14 1.72
N PHE A 65 25.12 68.53 2.36
CA PHE A 65 24.15 67.60 2.94
C PHE A 65 23.51 66.73 1.87
N GLY A 66 23.04 67.32 0.76
CA GLY A 66 22.48 66.59 -0.36
C GLY A 66 23.46 65.59 -0.98
N THR A 67 24.73 66.01 -1.13
CA THR A 67 25.79 65.13 -1.69
C THR A 67 26.12 63.99 -0.72
N ALA A 68 26.33 64.27 0.56
CA ALA A 68 26.58 63.25 1.58
C ALA A 68 25.43 62.27 1.74
N GLY A 69 24.18 62.78 1.69
CA GLY A 69 22.97 61.97 1.74
C GLY A 69 22.86 61.01 0.55
N SER A 70 23.10 61.51 -0.68
CA SER A 70 23.03 60.69 -1.88
C SER A 70 24.11 59.59 -1.94
N VAL A 71 25.35 59.93 -1.56
CA VAL A 71 26.45 58.96 -1.46
C VAL A 71 26.17 57.89 -0.39
N SER A 72 25.66 58.28 0.79
CA SER A 72 25.33 57.37 1.85
C SER A 72 24.19 56.44 1.45
N LEU A 73 23.15 56.92 0.76
CA LEU A 73 22.05 56.17 0.26
C LEU A 73 22.50 55.17 -0.84
N ALA A 74 23.35 55.58 -1.75
CA ALA A 74 23.91 54.74 -2.78
C ALA A 74 24.78 53.61 -2.20
N ALA A 75 25.63 53.92 -1.20
CA ALA A 75 26.42 52.92 -0.49
C ALA A 75 25.55 51.92 0.29
N ALA A 76 24.52 52.40 0.98
CA ALA A 76 23.59 51.54 1.72
C ALA A 76 22.81 50.60 0.77
N LEU A 77 22.37 51.10 -0.40
CA LEU A 77 21.70 50.30 -1.42
C LEU A 77 22.61 49.19 -1.97
N LEU A 78 23.86 49.57 -2.31
CA LEU A 78 24.83 48.61 -2.82
C LEU A 78 25.14 47.50 -1.81
N LEU A 79 25.34 47.85 -0.55
CA LEU A 79 25.59 46.91 0.52
C LEU A 79 24.37 45.99 0.75
N ALA A 80 23.17 46.57 0.76
CA ALA A 80 21.92 45.80 0.91
C ALA A 80 21.72 44.80 -0.25
N LEU A 81 21.99 45.17 -1.48
CA LEU A 81 21.93 44.29 -2.65
C LEU A 81 22.95 43.15 -2.59
N LEU A 82 24.19 43.44 -2.14
CA LEU A 82 25.23 42.42 -1.97
C LEU A 82 24.85 41.40 -0.90
N VAL A 83 24.45 41.87 0.27
CA VAL A 83 24.04 40.98 1.38
C VAL A 83 22.81 40.15 0.99
N SER A 84 21.81 40.78 0.37
CA SER A 84 20.62 40.08 -0.11
C SER A 84 20.95 39.00 -1.16
N SER A 85 21.83 39.31 -2.09
CA SER A 85 22.28 38.35 -3.09
C SER A 85 23.01 37.15 -2.49
N ALA A 86 23.92 37.41 -1.55
CA ALA A 86 24.66 36.37 -0.85
C ALA A 86 23.73 35.47 -0.03
N LEU A 87 22.78 36.05 0.72
CA LEU A 87 21.81 35.33 1.52
C LEU A 87 20.86 34.49 0.65
N SER A 88 20.35 35.09 -0.44
CA SER A 88 19.45 34.40 -1.37
C SER A 88 20.12 33.19 -2.02
N THR A 89 21.38 33.35 -2.51
CA THR A 89 22.12 32.22 -3.12
C THR A 89 22.43 31.12 -2.10
N TRP A 90 22.75 31.50 -0.85
CA TRP A 90 23.01 30.55 0.23
C TRP A 90 21.75 29.74 0.58
N ILE A 91 20.58 30.41 0.79
CA ILE A 91 19.30 29.74 1.09
C ILE A 91 18.91 28.83 -0.06
N ALA A 92 18.92 29.33 -1.30
CA ALA A 92 18.53 28.55 -2.47
C ALA A 92 19.45 27.33 -2.67
N GLY A 93 20.75 27.48 -2.48
CA GLY A 93 21.70 26.37 -2.54
C GLY A 93 21.48 25.34 -1.45
N ARG A 94 21.09 25.76 -0.25
CA ARG A 94 20.74 24.87 0.87
C ARG A 94 19.47 24.07 0.56
N VAL A 95 18.40 24.74 0.11
CA VAL A 95 17.12 24.10 -0.23
C VAL A 95 17.30 23.12 -1.40
N THR A 96 18.00 23.54 -2.47
CA THR A 96 18.23 22.68 -3.64
C THR A 96 19.00 21.41 -3.26
N ARG A 97 20.08 21.55 -2.48
CA ARG A 97 20.87 20.38 -2.04
C ARG A 97 20.07 19.40 -1.20
N SER A 98 19.15 19.88 -0.37
CA SER A 98 18.33 19.03 0.47
C SER A 98 17.15 18.38 -0.26
N LEU A 99 16.65 19.00 -1.34
CA LEU A 99 15.60 18.42 -2.18
C LEU A 99 16.14 17.43 -3.23
N GLN A 100 17.40 17.53 -3.62
CA GLN A 100 18.01 16.68 -4.63
C GLN A 100 17.91 15.19 -4.32
N PRO A 101 18.14 14.70 -3.07
CA PRO A 101 17.94 13.29 -2.73
C PRO A 101 16.52 12.83 -2.92
N ILE A 102 15.51 13.67 -2.60
CA ILE A 102 14.09 13.36 -2.76
C ILE A 102 13.76 13.18 -4.25
N VAL A 103 14.20 14.13 -5.10
CA VAL A 103 14.00 14.06 -6.56
C VAL A 103 14.67 12.82 -7.15
N THR A 104 15.88 12.50 -6.68
CA THR A 104 16.63 11.33 -7.16
C THR A 104 15.95 10.04 -6.74
N ALA A 105 15.47 9.95 -5.50
CA ALA A 105 14.72 8.78 -5.00
C ALA A 105 13.40 8.60 -5.75
N ALA A 106 12.63 9.70 -5.98
CA ALA A 106 11.40 9.66 -6.78
C ALA A 106 11.68 9.16 -8.21
N GLY A 107 12.78 9.61 -8.83
CA GLY A 107 13.22 9.12 -10.14
C GLY A 107 13.62 7.64 -10.12
N SER A 108 14.19 7.14 -9.02
CA SER A 108 14.51 5.71 -8.85
C SER A 108 13.25 4.88 -8.70
N VAL A 109 12.31 5.31 -7.87
CA VAL A 109 10.98 4.69 -7.70
C VAL A 109 10.24 4.59 -9.03
N ALA A 110 10.25 5.66 -9.84
CA ALA A 110 9.63 5.66 -11.18
C ALA A 110 10.25 4.63 -12.15
N ARG A 111 11.48 4.20 -11.92
CA ARG A 111 12.16 3.15 -12.68
C ARG A 111 12.08 1.75 -12.06
N GLY A 112 11.32 1.60 -10.97
CA GLY A 112 11.17 0.32 -10.28
C GLY A 112 12.34 -0.04 -9.35
N VAL A 113 13.14 0.94 -8.93
CA VAL A 113 14.25 0.77 -7.98
C VAL A 113 13.84 1.39 -6.65
N TYR A 114 13.55 0.56 -5.65
CA TYR A 114 12.91 0.98 -4.39
C TYR A 114 13.86 0.96 -3.18
N ASP A 115 15.08 0.47 -3.33
CA ASP A 115 16.09 0.30 -2.26
C ASP A 115 16.68 1.63 -1.75
N ARG A 116 16.52 2.72 -2.52
CA ARG A 116 17.05 4.02 -2.16
C ARG A 116 16.22 4.70 -1.08
N ARG A 117 16.87 5.00 0.04
CA ARG A 117 16.26 5.80 1.13
C ARG A 117 16.70 7.25 1.06
N VAL A 118 15.75 8.15 1.31
CA VAL A 118 16.00 9.59 1.41
C VAL A 118 16.45 9.89 2.84
N PRO A 119 17.65 10.51 3.02
CA PRO A 119 18.07 10.97 4.34
C PRO A 119 17.15 12.11 4.80
N VAL A 120 16.91 12.19 6.10
CA VAL A 120 16.15 13.29 6.72
C VAL A 120 16.94 14.60 6.56
N PRO A 121 16.38 15.61 5.86
CA PRO A 121 17.17 16.79 5.45
C PRO A 121 17.47 17.77 6.60
N GLY A 122 16.73 17.76 7.69
CA GLY A 122 16.92 18.65 8.86
C GLY A 122 16.72 20.13 8.53
N LEU A 123 15.82 20.44 7.58
CA LEU A 123 15.47 21.81 7.18
C LEU A 123 14.16 22.32 7.81
N GLY A 124 13.51 21.50 8.60
CA GLY A 124 12.23 21.75 9.22
C GLY A 124 11.31 20.53 9.10
N ALA A 125 10.30 20.49 9.97
CA ALA A 125 9.39 19.34 10.07
C ALA A 125 8.73 18.98 8.72
N GLU A 126 8.38 19.97 7.92
CA GLU A 126 7.70 19.76 6.64
C GLU A 126 8.56 18.98 5.64
N PHE A 127 9.87 19.22 5.60
CA PHE A 127 10.80 18.49 4.71
C PHE A 127 11.11 17.10 5.25
N ASP A 128 11.19 16.97 6.55
CA ASP A 128 11.42 15.70 7.23
C ASP A 128 10.22 14.76 7.05
N ASP A 129 8.98 15.30 7.10
CA ASP A 129 7.75 14.58 6.81
C ASP A 129 7.70 14.08 5.35
N VAL A 130 8.11 14.91 4.38
CA VAL A 130 8.18 14.50 2.97
C VAL A 130 9.19 13.37 2.78
N ALA A 131 10.36 13.43 3.40
CA ALA A 131 11.37 12.37 3.33
C ALA A 131 10.85 11.06 3.96
N THR A 132 10.16 11.16 5.09
CA THR A 132 9.55 10.02 5.78
C THR A 132 8.44 9.38 4.95
N ALA A 133 7.54 10.19 4.39
CA ALA A 133 6.47 9.70 3.51
C ALA A 133 7.02 9.03 2.24
N MET A 134 8.08 9.60 1.65
CA MET A 134 8.76 9.01 0.49
C MET A 134 9.38 7.65 0.81
N ASN A 135 10.04 7.53 1.98
CA ASN A 135 10.63 6.27 2.43
C ASN A 135 9.55 5.20 2.68
N ALA A 136 8.46 5.57 3.35
CA ALA A 136 7.32 4.67 3.58
C ALA A 136 6.68 4.19 2.27
N MET A 137 6.54 5.09 1.28
CA MET A 137 6.05 4.73 -0.05
C MET A 137 7.00 3.77 -0.77
N SER A 138 8.32 4.02 -0.73
CA SER A 138 9.34 3.16 -1.33
C SER A 138 9.32 1.75 -0.72
N GLU A 139 9.24 1.65 0.61
CA GLU A 139 9.14 0.38 1.33
C GLU A 139 7.88 -0.41 0.94
N ARG A 140 6.74 0.27 0.84
CA ARG A 140 5.48 -0.35 0.43
C ARG A 140 5.56 -0.87 -1.01
N LEU A 141 6.15 -0.11 -1.93
CA LEU A 141 6.32 -0.53 -3.33
C LEU A 141 7.32 -1.68 -3.46
N GLU A 142 8.42 -1.66 -2.71
CA GLU A 142 9.40 -2.74 -2.63
C GLU A 142 8.75 -4.05 -2.17
N HIS A 143 7.91 -3.97 -1.12
CA HIS A 143 7.17 -5.11 -0.62
C HIS A 143 6.18 -5.68 -1.65
N VAL A 144 5.41 -4.80 -2.31
CA VAL A 144 4.45 -5.20 -3.36
C VAL A 144 5.16 -5.85 -4.55
N ASP A 145 6.22 -5.24 -5.05
CA ASP A 145 6.98 -5.75 -6.20
C ASP A 145 7.71 -7.07 -5.85
N GLY A 146 8.28 -7.16 -4.66
CA GLY A 146 8.90 -8.39 -4.16
C GLY A 146 7.89 -9.54 -4.01
N THR A 147 6.68 -9.24 -3.56
CA THR A 147 5.59 -10.22 -3.46
C THR A 147 5.14 -10.68 -4.84
N ARG A 148 5.00 -9.74 -5.81
CA ARG A 148 4.64 -10.06 -7.18
C ARG A 148 5.69 -10.93 -7.89
N ARG A 149 6.99 -10.62 -7.70
CA ARG A 149 8.08 -11.42 -8.28
C ARG A 149 8.10 -12.83 -7.75
N ARG A 150 7.92 -13.00 -6.44
CA ARG A 150 7.82 -14.33 -5.81
C ARG A 150 6.63 -15.10 -6.37
N LEU A 151 5.44 -14.48 -6.45
CA LEU A 151 4.26 -15.08 -7.02
C LEU A 151 4.51 -15.64 -8.43
N LEU A 152 5.13 -14.83 -9.31
CA LEU A 152 5.42 -15.25 -10.68
C LEU A 152 6.46 -16.39 -10.75
N ALA A 153 7.47 -16.35 -9.87
CA ALA A 153 8.47 -17.40 -9.80
C ALA A 153 7.88 -18.75 -9.32
N ASP A 154 7.05 -18.69 -8.29
CA ASP A 154 6.37 -19.86 -7.71
C ASP A 154 5.35 -20.45 -8.71
N LEU A 155 4.59 -19.59 -9.38
CA LEU A 155 3.67 -19.99 -10.46
C LEU A 155 4.41 -20.71 -11.58
N ALA A 156 5.52 -20.14 -12.05
CA ALA A 156 6.32 -20.75 -13.10
C ALA A 156 6.85 -22.14 -12.68
N HIS A 157 7.19 -22.31 -11.41
CA HIS A 157 7.62 -23.59 -10.86
C HIS A 157 6.47 -24.61 -10.81
N GLU A 158 5.30 -24.21 -10.27
CA GLU A 158 4.12 -25.07 -10.16
C GLU A 158 3.52 -25.46 -11.53
N MET A 159 3.65 -24.62 -12.55
CA MET A 159 3.24 -24.93 -13.91
C MET A 159 4.22 -25.89 -14.62
N ARG A 160 5.53 -25.80 -14.34
CA ARG A 160 6.55 -26.60 -15.01
C ARG A 160 6.38 -28.10 -14.74
N THR A 161 6.03 -28.46 -13.53
CA THR A 161 5.89 -29.87 -13.10
C THR A 161 4.77 -30.60 -13.88
N PRO A 162 3.50 -30.14 -13.90
CA PRO A 162 2.45 -30.80 -14.67
C PRO A 162 2.73 -30.76 -16.17
N LEU A 163 3.30 -29.68 -16.70
CA LEU A 163 3.71 -29.61 -18.11
C LEU A 163 4.76 -30.65 -18.46
N ALA A 164 5.79 -30.81 -17.65
CA ALA A 164 6.81 -31.84 -17.86
C ALA A 164 6.20 -33.25 -17.84
N THR A 165 5.26 -33.51 -16.92
CA THR A 165 4.55 -34.81 -16.88
C THR A 165 3.73 -35.01 -18.16
N LEU A 166 2.97 -34.00 -18.60
CA LEU A 166 2.21 -34.07 -19.85
C LEU A 166 3.12 -34.38 -21.04
N THR A 167 4.24 -33.64 -21.17
CA THR A 167 5.22 -33.86 -22.25
C THR A 167 5.75 -35.29 -22.25
N VAL A 168 6.22 -35.79 -21.10
CA VAL A 168 6.75 -37.17 -20.98
C VAL A 168 5.70 -38.21 -21.37
N TYR A 169 4.44 -38.05 -20.97
CA TYR A 169 3.37 -38.97 -21.30
C TYR A 169 3.03 -38.92 -22.81
N VAL A 170 2.97 -37.74 -23.39
CA VAL A 170 2.70 -37.56 -24.84
C VAL A 170 3.85 -38.16 -25.67
N ASP A 171 5.11 -37.82 -25.35
CA ASP A 171 6.30 -38.36 -26.03
C ASP A 171 6.34 -39.92 -25.94
N SER A 172 6.01 -40.46 -24.76
CA SER A 172 5.96 -41.92 -24.53
C SER A 172 4.87 -42.62 -25.38
N ILE A 173 3.75 -41.92 -25.64
CA ILE A 173 2.68 -42.43 -26.55
C ILE A 173 3.15 -42.34 -28.00
N GLU A 174 3.76 -41.22 -28.41
CA GLU A 174 4.26 -41.01 -29.78
C GLU A 174 5.37 -42.01 -30.13
N ASP A 175 6.27 -42.32 -29.17
CA ASP A 175 7.35 -43.31 -29.33
C ASP A 175 6.85 -44.77 -29.25
N GLY A 176 5.56 -44.99 -29.00
CA GLY A 176 4.97 -46.35 -28.88
C GLY A 176 5.41 -47.08 -27.62
N LEU A 177 6.00 -46.37 -26.61
CA LEU A 177 6.43 -46.91 -25.35
C LEU A 177 5.27 -47.05 -24.35
N ARG A 178 4.15 -46.37 -24.59
CA ARG A 178 2.97 -46.36 -23.74
C ARG A 178 1.70 -46.34 -24.57
N ASP A 179 0.74 -47.17 -24.22
CA ASP A 179 -0.58 -47.15 -24.85
C ASP A 179 -1.45 -45.99 -24.31
N PRO A 180 -2.28 -45.37 -25.14
CA PRO A 180 -3.25 -44.37 -24.70
C PRO A 180 -4.47 -45.03 -24.03
N ASP A 181 -4.20 -45.88 -23.04
CA ASP A 181 -5.23 -46.57 -22.24
C ASP A 181 -5.96 -45.63 -21.27
N ALA A 182 -6.99 -46.15 -20.63
CA ALA A 182 -7.80 -45.36 -19.69
C ALA A 182 -6.97 -44.78 -18.53
N ALA A 183 -5.95 -45.49 -18.06
CA ALA A 183 -5.07 -45.05 -16.98
C ALA A 183 -4.16 -43.92 -17.44
N THR A 184 -3.56 -44.04 -18.62
CA THR A 184 -2.72 -42.99 -19.22
C THR A 184 -3.53 -41.70 -19.49
N LEU A 185 -4.73 -41.84 -20.07
CA LEU A 185 -5.64 -40.71 -20.29
C LEU A 185 -6.11 -40.06 -18.99
N GLN A 186 -6.28 -40.85 -17.93
CA GLN A 186 -6.64 -40.28 -16.63
C GLN A 186 -5.51 -39.42 -16.06
N VAL A 187 -4.25 -39.86 -16.13
CA VAL A 187 -3.10 -39.05 -15.69
C VAL A 187 -3.04 -37.73 -16.46
N LEU A 188 -3.22 -37.78 -17.80
CA LEU A 188 -3.23 -36.57 -18.63
C LEU A 188 -4.34 -35.60 -18.21
N ARG A 189 -5.58 -36.12 -17.98
CA ARG A 189 -6.69 -35.32 -17.49
C ARG A 189 -6.41 -34.68 -16.13
N ASP A 190 -5.86 -35.45 -15.19
CA ASP A 190 -5.51 -34.97 -13.85
C ASP A 190 -4.50 -33.80 -13.90
N GLN A 191 -3.53 -33.85 -14.86
CA GLN A 191 -2.59 -32.76 -15.04
C GLN A 191 -3.25 -31.51 -15.66
N VAL A 192 -4.16 -31.70 -16.63
CA VAL A 192 -4.93 -30.58 -17.23
C VAL A 192 -5.82 -29.94 -16.19
N ASP A 193 -6.53 -30.72 -15.38
CA ASP A 193 -7.38 -30.23 -14.28
C ASP A 193 -6.55 -29.49 -13.22
N ARG A 194 -5.33 -29.94 -12.96
CA ARG A 194 -4.39 -29.25 -12.07
C ARG A 194 -3.99 -27.89 -12.61
N LEU A 195 -3.64 -27.80 -13.91
CA LEU A 195 -3.29 -26.54 -14.57
C LEU A 195 -4.48 -25.57 -14.62
N SER A 196 -5.68 -26.07 -14.89
CA SER A 196 -6.91 -25.26 -14.91
C SER A 196 -7.18 -24.63 -13.52
N ARG A 197 -7.09 -25.44 -12.47
CA ARG A 197 -7.21 -24.95 -11.10
C ARG A 197 -6.14 -23.90 -10.76
N LEU A 198 -4.90 -24.11 -11.15
CA LEU A 198 -3.82 -23.15 -10.92
C LEU A 198 -4.10 -21.81 -11.63
N ALA A 199 -4.66 -21.82 -12.82
CA ALA A 199 -5.05 -20.61 -13.56
C ALA A 199 -6.21 -19.86 -12.85
N GLU A 200 -7.20 -20.59 -12.34
CA GLU A 200 -8.31 -20.02 -11.54
C GLU A 200 -7.78 -19.38 -10.24
N ASP A 201 -6.84 -20.05 -9.56
CA ASP A 201 -6.21 -19.56 -8.34
C ASP A 201 -5.48 -18.24 -8.55
N VAL A 202 -4.69 -18.14 -9.62
CA VAL A 202 -3.97 -16.92 -9.98
C VAL A 202 -4.94 -15.77 -10.27
N SER A 203 -6.01 -16.06 -10.99
CA SER A 203 -7.07 -15.09 -11.28
C SER A 203 -7.75 -14.60 -9.99
N ALA A 204 -8.05 -15.51 -9.06
CA ALA A 204 -8.66 -15.18 -7.78
C ALA A 204 -7.74 -14.34 -6.89
N VAL A 205 -6.45 -14.66 -6.83
CA VAL A 205 -5.44 -13.87 -6.10
C VAL A 205 -5.31 -12.46 -6.68
N SER A 206 -5.26 -12.34 -8.01
CA SER A 206 -5.14 -11.04 -8.70
C SER A 206 -6.34 -10.14 -8.40
N LEU A 207 -7.55 -10.69 -8.47
CA LEU A 207 -8.79 -9.98 -8.15
C LEU A 207 -8.87 -9.57 -6.66
N ALA A 208 -8.39 -10.41 -5.76
CA ALA A 208 -8.38 -10.12 -4.34
C ALA A 208 -7.41 -8.97 -3.98
N GLU A 209 -6.24 -8.89 -4.64
CA GLU A 209 -5.26 -7.82 -4.43
C GLU A 209 -5.76 -6.45 -4.86
N GLU A 210 -6.55 -6.38 -5.92
CA GLU A 210 -7.08 -5.11 -6.42
C GLU A 210 -8.12 -4.47 -5.47
N ARG A 211 -8.50 -5.12 -4.36
CA ARG A 211 -9.62 -4.70 -3.47
C ARG A 211 -10.88 -4.29 -4.23
N ARG A 212 -11.01 -4.74 -5.47
CA ARG A 212 -12.07 -4.40 -6.41
C ARG A 212 -12.90 -5.61 -6.79
N LEU A 213 -12.90 -6.66 -5.95
CA LEU A 213 -13.83 -7.78 -6.14
C LEU A 213 -15.26 -7.22 -6.13
N PRO A 214 -15.96 -7.20 -7.25
CA PRO A 214 -17.36 -6.83 -7.24
C PRO A 214 -18.12 -7.95 -6.54
N LEU A 215 -18.38 -7.77 -5.23
CA LEU A 215 -19.15 -8.71 -4.45
C LEU A 215 -20.64 -8.54 -4.75
N ARG A 216 -21.32 -9.63 -5.01
CA ARG A 216 -22.79 -9.69 -5.10
C ARG A 216 -23.36 -10.02 -3.72
N LEU A 217 -23.37 -9.02 -2.84
CA LEU A 217 -23.84 -9.21 -1.48
C LEU A 217 -25.35 -9.47 -1.46
N ALA A 218 -25.76 -10.59 -0.84
CA ALA A 218 -27.13 -10.96 -0.56
C ALA A 218 -27.24 -11.50 0.86
N ASP A 219 -28.42 -11.34 1.48
CA ASP A 219 -28.67 -11.92 2.78
C ASP A 219 -28.73 -13.47 2.65
N ALA A 220 -27.99 -14.13 3.51
CA ALA A 220 -27.89 -15.59 3.54
C ALA A 220 -27.97 -16.09 4.98
N ALA A 221 -28.62 -17.23 5.17
CA ALA A 221 -28.53 -17.98 6.41
C ALA A 221 -27.20 -18.75 6.41
N PRO A 222 -26.33 -18.56 7.41
CA PRO A 222 -25.04 -19.25 7.48
C PRO A 222 -25.16 -20.77 7.47
N GLU A 223 -26.25 -21.30 8.06
CA GLU A 223 -26.51 -22.72 8.08
C GLU A 223 -26.77 -23.31 6.67
N ASP A 224 -27.40 -22.53 5.80
CA ASP A 224 -27.68 -22.98 4.42
C ASP A 224 -26.37 -23.02 3.60
N LEU A 225 -25.48 -22.04 3.79
CA LEU A 225 -24.16 -22.03 3.16
C LEU A 225 -23.34 -23.25 3.57
N VAL A 226 -23.30 -23.54 4.89
CA VAL A 226 -22.57 -24.70 5.43
C VAL A 226 -23.19 -26.01 4.97
N ARG A 227 -24.54 -26.17 5.00
CA ARG A 227 -25.19 -27.40 4.51
C ARG A 227 -24.93 -27.64 3.02
N ALA A 228 -24.96 -26.58 2.19
CA ALA A 228 -24.68 -26.71 0.77
C ALA A 228 -23.22 -27.15 0.52
N ALA A 229 -22.26 -26.53 1.21
CA ALA A 229 -20.84 -26.89 1.09
C ALA A 229 -20.57 -28.33 1.59
N ALA A 230 -21.16 -28.71 2.74
CA ALA A 230 -21.02 -30.05 3.28
C ALA A 230 -21.66 -31.13 2.37
N ALA A 231 -22.82 -30.85 1.79
CA ALA A 231 -23.48 -31.77 0.85
C ALA A 231 -22.64 -31.99 -0.40
N ALA A 232 -22.02 -30.94 -0.93
CA ALA A 232 -21.11 -31.00 -2.09
C ALA A 232 -19.82 -31.80 -1.78
N ALA A 233 -19.26 -31.65 -0.57
CA ALA A 233 -18.06 -32.35 -0.14
C ALA A 233 -18.25 -33.80 0.26
N ASN A 234 -19.46 -34.18 0.72
CA ASN A 234 -19.76 -35.48 1.32
C ASN A 234 -19.33 -36.70 0.48
N PRO A 235 -19.48 -36.73 -0.86
CA PRO A 235 -19.01 -37.88 -1.66
C PRO A 235 -17.52 -38.13 -1.53
N ALA A 236 -16.69 -37.06 -1.51
CA ALA A 236 -15.23 -37.17 -1.37
C ALA A 236 -14.84 -37.64 0.05
N PHE A 237 -15.55 -37.17 1.09
CA PHE A 237 -15.37 -37.60 2.47
C PHE A 237 -15.71 -39.08 2.62
N ALA A 238 -16.82 -39.51 2.07
CA ALA A 238 -17.25 -40.90 2.08
C ALA A 238 -16.26 -41.83 1.36
N ALA A 239 -15.75 -41.41 0.20
CA ALA A 239 -14.76 -42.17 -0.57
C ALA A 239 -13.43 -42.35 0.20
N LYS A 240 -12.98 -41.32 0.95
CA LYS A 240 -11.80 -41.42 1.81
C LYS A 240 -12.05 -42.12 3.14
N GLY A 241 -13.33 -42.28 3.54
CA GLY A 241 -13.74 -42.86 4.81
C GLY A 241 -13.51 -41.93 6.00
N VAL A 242 -13.69 -40.62 5.79
CA VAL A 242 -13.63 -39.56 6.80
C VAL A 242 -15.05 -39.13 7.14
N TYR A 243 -15.36 -38.93 8.42
CA TYR A 243 -16.69 -38.55 8.90
C TYR A 243 -16.86 -37.03 8.84
N LEU A 244 -17.85 -36.56 8.09
CA LEU A 244 -18.20 -35.13 8.03
C LEU A 244 -19.48 -34.88 8.85
N GLN A 245 -19.40 -33.99 9.83
CA GLN A 245 -20.51 -33.59 10.67
C GLN A 245 -20.77 -32.09 10.61
N VAL A 246 -22.05 -31.69 10.60
CA VAL A 246 -22.45 -30.28 10.68
C VAL A 246 -23.19 -30.06 12.00
N ASP A 247 -22.60 -29.24 12.86
CA ASP A 247 -23.16 -28.79 14.14
C ASP A 247 -23.55 -27.31 14.04
N ALA A 248 -24.73 -27.04 13.49
CA ALA A 248 -25.25 -25.69 13.33
C ALA A 248 -26.21 -25.37 14.50
N ALA A 249 -25.97 -24.26 15.18
CA ALA A 249 -26.89 -23.74 16.20
C ALA A 249 -28.23 -23.38 15.55
N VAL A 250 -29.34 -23.62 16.26
CA VAL A 250 -30.72 -23.57 15.73
C VAL A 250 -31.17 -22.15 15.30
N ARG A 251 -30.46 -21.08 15.69
CA ARG A 251 -30.76 -19.70 15.28
C ARG A 251 -29.49 -18.88 15.29
N VAL A 252 -28.90 -18.66 14.12
CA VAL A 252 -27.84 -17.66 13.91
C VAL A 252 -28.38 -16.51 13.05
N PRO A 253 -27.91 -15.28 13.26
CA PRO A 253 -28.35 -14.15 12.45
C PRO A 253 -27.95 -14.35 10.98
N ALA A 254 -28.78 -13.83 10.07
CA ALA A 254 -28.42 -13.75 8.65
C ALA A 254 -27.22 -12.82 8.46
N VAL A 255 -26.37 -13.15 7.48
CA VAL A 255 -25.19 -12.39 7.08
C VAL A 255 -25.36 -11.89 5.65
N SER A 256 -24.77 -10.71 5.35
CA SER A 256 -24.80 -10.15 4.01
C SER A 256 -23.49 -10.51 3.29
N VAL A 257 -23.55 -11.50 2.40
CA VAL A 257 -22.37 -12.08 1.76
C VAL A 257 -22.63 -12.43 0.29
N ASP A 258 -21.55 -12.54 -0.48
CA ASP A 258 -21.56 -13.17 -1.79
C ASP A 258 -21.54 -14.69 -1.57
N ARG A 259 -22.66 -15.35 -1.88
CA ARG A 259 -22.88 -16.79 -1.62
C ARG A 259 -21.88 -17.67 -2.35
N ASP A 260 -21.51 -17.30 -3.59
CA ASP A 260 -20.59 -18.09 -4.41
C ASP A 260 -19.19 -18.02 -3.81
N ARG A 261 -18.75 -16.82 -3.39
CA ARG A 261 -17.42 -16.63 -2.80
C ARG A 261 -17.28 -17.26 -1.41
N ILE A 262 -18.27 -17.11 -0.56
CA ILE A 262 -18.26 -17.79 0.74
C ILE A 262 -18.41 -19.31 0.58
N GLY A 263 -19.21 -19.77 -0.38
CA GLY A 263 -19.27 -21.19 -0.77
C GLY A 263 -17.90 -21.73 -1.17
N GLN A 264 -17.13 -20.99 -1.95
CA GLN A 264 -15.77 -21.34 -2.35
C GLN A 264 -14.81 -21.39 -1.13
N VAL A 265 -14.91 -20.43 -0.20
CA VAL A 265 -14.14 -20.46 1.06
C VAL A 265 -14.42 -21.74 1.83
N LEU A 266 -15.70 -22.07 2.03
CA LEU A 266 -16.10 -23.28 2.76
C LEU A 266 -15.64 -24.57 2.07
N ALA A 267 -15.75 -24.63 0.74
CA ALA A 267 -15.26 -25.76 -0.05
C ALA A 267 -13.73 -25.95 0.12
N ASN A 268 -12.97 -24.87 0.07
CA ASN A 268 -11.52 -24.89 0.28
C ASN A 268 -11.14 -25.37 1.69
N LEU A 269 -11.86 -24.90 2.71
CA LEU A 269 -11.63 -25.34 4.09
C LEU A 269 -11.96 -26.81 4.29
N LEU A 270 -13.03 -27.30 3.68
CA LEU A 270 -13.43 -28.72 3.74
C LEU A 270 -12.44 -29.60 2.96
N ASP A 271 -11.98 -29.17 1.78
CA ASP A 271 -10.95 -29.91 1.02
C ASP A 271 -9.64 -29.98 1.80
N ASN A 272 -9.24 -28.88 2.43
CA ASN A 272 -8.06 -28.84 3.30
C ASN A 272 -8.20 -29.82 4.50
N ALA A 273 -9.33 -29.80 5.18
CA ALA A 273 -9.61 -30.71 6.29
C ALA A 273 -9.62 -32.18 5.84
N LEU A 274 -10.24 -32.48 4.69
CA LEU A 274 -10.24 -33.82 4.12
C LEU A 274 -8.83 -34.30 3.75
N ARG A 275 -8.04 -33.43 3.17
CA ARG A 275 -6.66 -33.72 2.75
C ARG A 275 -5.80 -34.17 3.91
N HIS A 276 -5.86 -33.42 5.01
CA HIS A 276 -5.05 -33.63 6.23
C HIS A 276 -5.69 -34.56 7.27
N SER A 277 -6.76 -35.26 6.91
CA SER A 277 -7.43 -36.23 7.77
C SER A 277 -7.24 -37.65 7.26
N ASP A 278 -6.83 -38.56 8.12
CA ASP A 278 -6.71 -39.99 7.80
C ASP A 278 -8.08 -40.66 7.75
N ARG A 279 -8.12 -41.87 7.18
CA ARG A 279 -9.31 -42.71 7.18
C ARG A 279 -9.79 -43.00 8.62
N GLY A 280 -11.07 -42.77 8.90
CA GLY A 280 -11.67 -42.91 10.22
C GLY A 280 -11.61 -41.62 11.05
N ALA A 281 -10.92 -40.57 10.59
CA ALA A 281 -10.96 -39.26 11.24
C ALA A 281 -12.31 -38.57 11.10
N ALA A 282 -12.55 -37.54 11.92
CA ALA A 282 -13.75 -36.71 11.89
C ALA A 282 -13.45 -35.27 11.57
N VAL A 283 -14.30 -34.66 10.72
CA VAL A 283 -14.33 -33.22 10.46
C VAL A 283 -15.66 -32.67 10.90
N VAL A 284 -15.64 -31.64 11.73
CA VAL A 284 -16.85 -31.02 12.30
C VAL A 284 -16.92 -29.56 11.87
N VAL A 285 -18.02 -29.20 11.18
CA VAL A 285 -18.32 -27.81 10.87
C VAL A 285 -19.27 -27.25 11.91
N ARG A 286 -18.82 -26.26 12.69
CA ARG A 286 -19.64 -25.60 13.72
C ARG A 286 -20.04 -24.20 13.27
N VAL A 287 -21.34 -23.88 13.48
CA VAL A 287 -21.87 -22.55 13.25
C VAL A 287 -22.36 -21.97 14.57
N ARG A 288 -21.81 -20.84 14.99
CA ARG A 288 -22.16 -20.19 16.27
C ARG A 288 -22.35 -18.69 16.07
N ALA A 289 -23.33 -18.14 16.77
CA ALA A 289 -23.47 -16.67 16.86
C ALA A 289 -22.47 -16.12 17.88
N GLU A 290 -21.73 -15.11 17.50
CA GLU A 290 -20.91 -14.26 18.36
C GLU A 290 -21.61 -12.89 18.51
N ARG A 291 -21.04 -11.99 19.34
CA ARG A 291 -21.67 -10.70 19.67
C ARG A 291 -21.99 -9.83 18.44
N ASP A 292 -21.08 -9.76 17.49
CA ASP A 292 -21.16 -8.91 16.29
C ASP A 292 -20.88 -9.68 14.99
N ALA A 293 -20.77 -11.02 15.07
CA ALA A 293 -20.40 -11.88 13.95
C ALA A 293 -21.08 -13.25 14.05
N VAL A 294 -21.05 -14.00 12.96
CA VAL A 294 -21.29 -15.44 12.95
C VAL A 294 -19.97 -16.14 12.67
N ALA A 295 -19.55 -17.01 13.56
CA ALA A 295 -18.38 -17.85 13.39
C ALA A 295 -18.75 -19.20 12.76
N ILE A 296 -18.06 -19.54 11.67
CA ILE A 296 -18.12 -20.86 11.02
C ILE A 296 -16.74 -21.48 11.20
N ALA A 297 -16.65 -22.52 12.04
CA ALA A 297 -15.40 -23.22 12.35
C ALA A 297 -15.40 -24.60 11.70
N VAL A 298 -14.39 -24.88 10.88
CA VAL A 298 -14.09 -26.22 10.35
C VAL A 298 -12.97 -26.80 11.19
N HIS A 299 -13.28 -27.84 11.94
CA HIS A 299 -12.33 -28.55 12.81
C HIS A 299 -12.10 -29.96 12.29
N ASP A 300 -10.85 -30.32 12.12
CA ASP A 300 -10.39 -31.67 11.77
C ASP A 300 -9.61 -32.31 12.93
N THR A 301 -9.56 -33.62 12.93
CA THR A 301 -8.74 -34.43 13.87
C THR A 301 -7.53 -35.03 13.17
N GLY A 302 -6.96 -34.31 12.20
CA GLY A 302 -5.88 -34.76 11.34
C GLY A 302 -4.47 -34.43 11.86
N ASP A 303 -3.55 -34.16 10.92
CA ASP A 303 -2.11 -33.97 11.15
C ASP A 303 -1.79 -32.83 12.14
N GLY A 304 -2.68 -31.85 12.30
CA GLY A 304 -2.43 -30.65 13.08
C GLY A 304 -1.35 -29.75 12.46
N ILE A 305 -1.08 -28.60 13.09
CA ILE A 305 -0.14 -27.59 12.60
C ILE A 305 0.82 -27.22 13.72
N ALA A 306 2.12 -27.31 13.48
CA ALA A 306 3.12 -26.87 14.44
C ALA A 306 3.04 -25.33 14.64
N ALA A 307 3.34 -24.87 15.86
CA ALA A 307 3.18 -23.46 16.23
C ALA A 307 3.95 -22.49 15.32
N GLU A 308 5.11 -22.90 14.84
CA GLU A 308 5.95 -22.13 13.91
C GLU A 308 5.32 -21.94 12.52
N HIS A 309 4.41 -22.83 12.12
CA HIS A 309 3.73 -22.80 10.83
C HIS A 309 2.41 -22.03 10.87
N LEU A 310 1.77 -21.88 12.05
CA LEU A 310 0.45 -21.24 12.18
C LEU A 310 0.40 -19.80 11.64
N SER A 311 1.47 -19.02 11.81
CA SER A 311 1.55 -17.65 11.28
C SER A 311 1.65 -17.60 9.76
N HIS A 312 2.05 -18.70 9.13
CA HIS A 312 2.37 -18.79 7.70
C HIS A 312 1.36 -19.57 6.87
N VAL A 313 0.37 -20.25 7.48
CA VAL A 313 -0.59 -21.10 6.74
C VAL A 313 -1.44 -20.34 5.72
N PHE A 314 -1.54 -19.01 5.86
CA PHE A 314 -2.22 -18.13 4.91
C PHE A 314 -1.25 -17.46 3.92
N ASP A 315 0.07 -17.71 4.06
CA ASP A 315 1.04 -17.19 3.10
C ASP A 315 0.93 -17.98 1.78
N ARG A 316 1.15 -17.30 0.68
CA ARG A 316 1.02 -17.90 -0.66
C ARG A 316 2.04 -18.99 -0.87
N PHE A 317 1.60 -20.11 -1.44
CA PHE A 317 2.43 -21.29 -1.72
C PHE A 317 3.10 -21.89 -0.47
N TYR A 318 2.71 -21.44 0.72
CA TYR A 318 3.25 -21.96 1.95
C TYR A 318 2.75 -23.39 2.19
N ARG A 319 3.70 -24.27 2.54
CA ARG A 319 3.44 -25.68 2.84
C ARG A 319 4.35 -26.07 4.01
N ALA A 320 3.74 -26.58 5.08
CA ALA A 320 4.48 -26.93 6.29
C ALA A 320 5.47 -28.10 6.06
N ASP A 321 5.15 -29.05 5.16
CA ASP A 321 5.98 -30.21 4.84
C ASP A 321 5.99 -30.48 3.33
N ALA A 322 6.96 -29.90 2.61
CA ALA A 322 7.15 -30.11 1.16
C ALA A 322 7.45 -31.56 0.77
N ALA A 323 7.82 -32.43 1.70
CA ALA A 323 8.17 -33.82 1.46
C ALA A 323 6.95 -34.78 1.55
N ARG A 324 6.06 -34.58 2.52
CA ARG A 324 4.84 -35.41 2.72
C ARG A 324 3.71 -35.04 1.78
N ASP A 325 3.66 -33.76 1.38
CA ASP A 325 2.58 -33.20 0.57
C ASP A 325 2.71 -33.48 -0.93
N ARG A 326 3.82 -34.04 -1.42
CA ARG A 326 3.98 -34.38 -2.85
C ARG A 326 2.94 -35.36 -3.34
N ASP A 327 2.49 -36.26 -2.50
CA ASP A 327 1.46 -37.26 -2.84
C ASP A 327 0.01 -36.70 -2.72
N HIS A 328 -0.19 -35.54 -2.08
CA HIS A 328 -1.52 -34.96 -1.81
C HIS A 328 -1.85 -33.68 -2.60
N GLY A 329 -0.95 -33.17 -3.42
CA GLY A 329 -1.24 -32.30 -4.56
C GLY A 329 -1.92 -30.93 -4.30
N GLY A 330 -1.53 -30.16 -3.27
CA GLY A 330 -2.08 -28.81 -3.04
C GLY A 330 -1.15 -27.70 -3.53
N SER A 331 -1.69 -26.65 -4.18
CA SER A 331 -0.93 -25.47 -4.67
C SER A 331 -0.47 -24.53 -3.55
N GLY A 332 -0.98 -24.66 -2.31
CA GLY A 332 -0.69 -23.72 -1.22
C GLY A 332 -1.31 -22.32 -1.39
N ILE A 333 -2.22 -22.16 -2.36
CA ILE A 333 -2.89 -20.88 -2.66
C ILE A 333 -4.26 -20.79 -2.00
N TRP A 334 -4.94 -21.90 -1.78
CA TRP A 334 -6.36 -21.94 -1.40
C TRP A 334 -6.68 -21.23 -0.08
N LEU A 335 -5.81 -21.36 0.91
CA LEU A 335 -6.01 -20.66 2.19
C LEU A 335 -5.78 -19.14 2.04
N THR A 336 -4.83 -18.74 1.20
CA THR A 336 -4.59 -17.32 0.88
C THR A 336 -5.80 -16.71 0.15
N VAL A 337 -6.35 -17.41 -0.85
CA VAL A 337 -7.56 -16.98 -1.58
C VAL A 337 -8.76 -16.91 -0.65
N SER A 338 -8.92 -17.91 0.22
CA SER A 338 -10.00 -17.92 1.21
C SER A 338 -9.92 -16.76 2.18
N LYS A 339 -8.72 -16.41 2.65
CA LYS A 339 -8.49 -15.25 3.50
C LYS A 339 -8.81 -13.94 2.77
N ALA A 340 -8.38 -13.80 1.52
CA ALA A 340 -8.67 -12.63 0.70
C ALA A 340 -10.17 -12.46 0.44
N PHE A 341 -10.92 -13.53 0.18
CA PHE A 341 -12.37 -13.46 0.06
C PHE A 341 -13.03 -13.09 1.40
N ALA A 342 -12.57 -13.63 2.52
CA ALA A 342 -13.05 -13.23 3.84
C ALA A 342 -12.82 -11.72 4.07
N GLU A 343 -11.61 -11.23 3.85
CA GLU A 343 -11.25 -9.82 4.03
C GLU A 343 -12.06 -8.89 3.11
N ALA A 344 -12.33 -9.30 1.87
CA ALA A 344 -13.18 -8.53 0.94
C ALA A 344 -14.63 -8.36 1.46
N HIS A 345 -15.13 -9.31 2.28
CA HIS A 345 -16.42 -9.22 2.95
C HIS A 345 -16.36 -8.45 4.29
N GLY A 346 -15.21 -7.88 4.66
CA GLY A 346 -15.02 -7.30 6.00
C GLY A 346 -14.99 -8.35 7.11
N SER A 347 -14.66 -9.59 6.77
CA SER A 347 -14.62 -10.78 7.60
C SER A 347 -13.19 -11.15 7.97
N SER A 348 -12.99 -12.05 8.95
CA SER A 348 -11.68 -12.64 9.23
C SER A 348 -11.69 -14.15 9.02
N LEU A 349 -10.52 -14.69 8.64
CA LEU A 349 -10.26 -16.13 8.59
C LEU A 349 -9.00 -16.40 9.42
N ASP A 350 -9.15 -17.22 10.46
CA ASP A 350 -8.12 -17.54 11.42
C ASP A 350 -7.88 -19.05 11.47
N ALA A 351 -6.65 -19.45 11.82
CA ALA A 351 -6.26 -20.85 12.04
C ALA A 351 -5.77 -21.05 13.47
N ALA A 352 -6.11 -22.17 14.06
CA ALA A 352 -5.63 -22.61 15.36
C ALA A 352 -5.38 -24.12 15.34
N SER A 353 -4.30 -24.55 16.01
CA SER A 353 -4.01 -25.96 16.24
C SER A 353 -3.31 -26.12 17.59
N PRO A 354 -3.63 -27.15 18.37
CA PRO A 354 -2.90 -27.46 19.60
C PRO A 354 -1.46 -27.99 19.33
N GLY A 355 -1.19 -28.41 18.10
CA GLY A 355 0.10 -28.96 17.67
C GLY A 355 -0.03 -30.12 16.71
N THR A 356 1.08 -30.68 16.28
CA THR A 356 1.14 -31.81 15.34
C THR A 356 0.41 -33.03 15.90
N GLY A 357 -0.42 -33.67 15.09
CA GLY A 357 -1.22 -34.85 15.46
C GLY A 357 -2.48 -34.54 16.29
N GLN A 358 -2.79 -33.27 16.52
CA GLN A 358 -3.94 -32.87 17.35
C GLN A 358 -5.04 -32.14 16.56
N GLY A 359 -4.97 -32.20 15.23
CA GLY A 359 -5.91 -31.56 14.33
C GLY A 359 -5.74 -30.04 14.25
N ALA A 360 -6.56 -29.43 13.40
CA ALA A 360 -6.59 -27.99 13.20
C ALA A 360 -8.03 -27.46 13.18
N THR A 361 -8.18 -26.16 13.39
CA THR A 361 -9.45 -25.45 13.32
C THR A 361 -9.27 -24.18 12.50
N PHE A 362 -10.01 -24.06 11.42
CA PHE A 362 -10.11 -22.84 10.64
C PHE A 362 -11.43 -22.15 10.93
N THR A 363 -11.40 -20.88 11.32
CA THR A 363 -12.59 -20.13 11.74
C THR A 363 -12.81 -18.92 10.86
N LEU A 364 -13.90 -18.92 10.09
CA LEU A 364 -14.39 -17.78 9.31
C LEU A 364 -15.39 -16.99 10.18
N ARG A 365 -15.12 -15.70 10.42
CA ARG A 365 -16.03 -14.80 11.14
C ARG A 365 -16.67 -13.81 10.19
N LEU A 366 -17.96 -13.96 9.95
CA LEU A 366 -18.77 -13.11 9.08
C LEU A 366 -19.49 -12.05 9.93
N PRO A 367 -19.35 -10.74 9.64
CA PRO A 367 -20.00 -9.69 10.41
C PRO A 367 -21.52 -9.76 10.25
N VAL A 368 -22.24 -9.65 11.36
CA VAL A 368 -23.70 -9.53 11.36
C VAL A 368 -24.07 -8.11 10.96
N ARG A 369 -24.94 -7.97 9.98
CA ARG A 369 -25.50 -6.66 9.63
C ARG A 369 -26.35 -6.18 10.81
N ARG A 370 -25.88 -5.17 11.54
CA ARG A 370 -26.77 -4.46 12.46
C ARG A 370 -27.91 -3.89 11.62
N SER A 371 -29.14 -4.40 11.83
CA SER A 371 -30.30 -3.72 11.27
C SER A 371 -30.22 -2.27 11.74
N ARG A 372 -30.07 -1.32 10.81
CA ARG A 372 -30.37 0.07 11.13
C ARG A 372 -31.80 0.08 11.63
N SER A 373 -31.95 0.08 12.95
CA SER A 373 -33.21 0.42 13.59
C SER A 373 -33.71 1.68 12.91
N ALA A 374 -34.87 1.60 12.30
CA ALA A 374 -35.55 2.74 11.71
C ALA A 374 -35.55 3.84 12.75
N ALA A 375 -34.69 4.84 12.54
CA ALA A 375 -34.74 6.07 13.30
C ALA A 375 -36.12 6.64 13.02
N ALA A 376 -36.95 6.60 14.06
CA ALA A 376 -38.27 7.19 14.09
C ALA A 376 -38.20 8.62 13.53
N SER A 377 -38.93 8.89 12.44
CA SER A 377 -39.27 10.25 12.04
C SER A 377 -39.93 10.95 13.22
N PRO A 378 -39.43 12.07 13.67
CA PRO A 378 -40.24 12.94 14.53
C PRO A 378 -41.35 13.56 13.69
N ARG A 379 -42.56 13.42 14.21
CA ARG A 379 -43.74 14.17 13.75
C ARG A 379 -43.59 15.64 14.06
#